data_6963693045151e7401d93cbb36c41301
#
_entry.id   6963693045151e7401d93cbb36c41301
#
_cell.length_a   1.000
_cell.length_b   1.000
_cell.length_c   1.000
_cell.angle_alpha   90.00
_cell.angle_beta   90.00
_cell.angle_gamma   90.00
#
_symmetry.space_group_name_H-M   'P 1'
#
loop_
_entity.id
_entity.type
_entity.pdbx_description
1 polymer ?
#
loop_
_entity_poly.entity_id
_entity_poly.type
_entity_poly.pdbx_seq_one_letter_code
_entity_poly.pdbx_strand_id
1 'polypeptide(L)'
;LSLRRQRQMCIRDSSALAQDFITGGQDTVGLRVPNHVIALALLNEFKKIGGKGVAAPSANRFGHVSPTTAQAVSDELSQYLAPEDLLLDGGPSLVGVESTIIDCTTESPKILRPGAITEEMIEAVTAIDISYDATEIRVSGSLENHYSPNAQVLLDIAPEKGDGFIALTSTATPDGVIRLASPQSNEEFARILYTSLRSADQQS
;
A
#
# COMPACT_ATOMS: atom_id res chain seq x y z
N LEU A 1 6.35 7.85 -7.81
CA LEU A 1 6.96 6.52 -7.77
C LEU A 1 6.11 5.62 -6.89
N SER A 2 5.21 4.83 -7.47
CA SER A 2 4.47 3.82 -6.70
C SER A 2 5.41 2.64 -6.39
N LEU A 3 6.11 2.70 -5.25
CA LEU A 3 7.04 1.66 -4.79
C LEU A 3 6.30 0.45 -4.20
N ARG A 4 5.21 -0.01 -4.83
CA ARG A 4 4.34 -1.05 -4.28
C ARG A 4 4.82 -2.50 -4.45
N ARG A 5 6.07 -2.73 -4.79
CA ARG A 5 6.71 -4.03 -4.57
C ARG A 5 7.53 -4.00 -3.28
N GLN A 6 6.89 -3.69 -2.17
CA GLN A 6 7.56 -3.72 -0.88
C GLN A 6 7.19 -5.00 -0.16
N ARG A 7 8.17 -5.82 0.11
CA ARG A 7 7.94 -7.05 0.87
C ARG A 7 7.67 -6.75 2.35
N GLN A 8 8.29 -5.70 2.90
CA GLN A 8 8.13 -5.36 4.30
C GLN A 8 8.44 -3.89 4.56
N MET A 9 7.76 -3.29 5.53
CA MET A 9 8.22 -2.11 6.24
C MET A 9 8.51 -2.52 7.68
N CYS A 10 9.77 -2.37 8.09
CA CYS A 10 10.20 -2.62 9.47
C CYS A 10 10.32 -1.29 10.20
N ILE A 11 9.81 -1.24 11.42
CA ILE A 11 10.04 -0.14 12.34
C ILE A 11 11.18 -0.56 13.27
N ARG A 12 12.19 0.30 13.37
CA ARG A 12 13.34 0.09 14.22
C ARG A 12 13.65 1.36 15.00
N ASP A 13 14.39 1.24 16.05
CA ASP A 13 14.90 2.40 16.80
C ASP A 13 15.57 3.39 15.86
N SER A 14 15.30 4.68 16.06
CA SER A 14 15.89 5.73 15.27
C SER A 14 17.42 5.75 15.44
N SER A 15 18.11 6.12 14.39
CA SER A 15 19.57 6.29 14.42
C SER A 15 19.91 7.76 14.23
N ALA A 16 21.17 8.15 14.45
CA ALA A 16 21.66 9.49 14.16
C ALA A 16 21.46 9.94 12.68
N LEU A 17 21.12 9.00 11.78
CA LEU A 17 20.81 9.26 10.38
C LEU A 17 19.33 9.62 10.15
N ALA A 18 18.43 9.25 11.06
CA ALA A 18 17.01 9.51 11.00
C ALA A 18 16.66 10.65 11.97
N GLN A 19 16.74 11.88 11.47
CA GLN A 19 16.44 13.07 12.26
C GLN A 19 14.91 13.22 12.47
N ASP A 20 14.50 14.01 13.45
CA ASP A 20 13.11 14.19 13.89
C ASP A 20 12.14 14.53 12.75
N PHE A 21 12.57 15.29 11.75
CA PHE A 21 11.74 15.61 10.59
C PHE A 21 11.47 14.40 9.69
N ILE A 22 12.27 13.34 9.77
CA ILE A 22 12.06 12.06 9.06
C ILE A 22 11.13 11.16 9.87
N THR A 23 11.33 11.10 11.19
CA THR A 23 10.58 10.23 12.09
C THR A 23 9.25 10.84 12.55
N GLY A 24 9.01 12.13 12.27
CA GLY A 24 7.88 12.87 12.80
C GLY A 24 7.96 13.04 14.31
N GLY A 25 9.17 13.10 14.87
CA GLY A 25 9.44 13.22 16.30
C GLY A 25 9.23 11.93 17.09
N GLN A 26 9.17 10.76 16.42
CA GLN A 26 9.15 9.47 17.08
C GLN A 26 10.57 8.94 17.29
N ASP A 27 10.77 8.14 18.34
CA ASP A 27 12.05 7.47 18.62
C ASP A 27 12.31 6.30 17.66
N THR A 28 11.38 6.05 16.76
CA THR A 28 11.42 4.95 15.77
C THR A 28 11.40 5.48 14.35
N VAL A 29 11.93 4.71 13.42
CA VAL A 29 11.93 5.02 11.98
C VAL A 29 11.37 3.86 11.17
N GLY A 30 10.44 4.17 10.26
CA GLY A 30 9.91 3.21 9.30
C GLY A 30 10.86 3.02 8.12
N LEU A 31 11.38 1.80 7.97
CA LEU A 31 12.27 1.43 6.88
C LEU A 31 11.53 0.57 5.85
N ARG A 32 11.77 0.85 4.57
CA ARG A 32 11.25 0.07 3.45
C ARG A 32 12.38 -0.53 2.65
N VAL A 33 12.26 -1.82 2.33
CA VAL A 33 13.18 -2.50 1.42
C VAL A 33 12.41 -2.85 0.16
N PRO A 34 12.55 -2.08 -0.93
CA PRO A 34 11.80 -2.32 -2.15
C PRO A 34 12.29 -3.60 -2.86
N ASN A 35 11.37 -4.27 -3.55
CA ASN A 35 11.67 -5.42 -4.41
C ASN A 35 11.23 -5.12 -5.87
N HIS A 36 11.59 -3.94 -6.37
CA HIS A 36 11.24 -3.52 -7.73
C HIS A 36 12.49 -3.04 -8.46
N VAL A 37 12.70 -3.57 -9.68
CA VAL A 37 13.95 -3.35 -10.42
C VAL A 37 14.25 -1.86 -10.65
N ILE A 38 13.25 -1.05 -11.03
CA ILE A 38 13.43 0.39 -11.26
C ILE A 38 13.72 1.12 -9.94
N ALA A 39 13.02 0.77 -8.85
CA ALA A 39 13.29 1.35 -7.54
C ALA A 39 14.70 1.04 -7.05
N LEU A 40 15.15 -0.22 -7.21
CA LEU A 40 16.50 -0.64 -6.85
C LEU A 40 17.55 0.06 -7.73
N ALA A 41 17.30 0.20 -9.03
CA ALA A 41 18.20 0.92 -9.93
C ALA A 41 18.33 2.40 -9.51
N LEU A 42 17.20 3.08 -9.23
CA LEU A 42 17.20 4.45 -8.73
C LEU A 42 17.99 4.59 -7.43
N LEU A 43 17.74 3.71 -6.46
CA LEU A 43 18.45 3.74 -5.18
C LEU A 43 19.95 3.47 -5.34
N ASN A 44 20.34 2.58 -6.26
CA ASN A 44 21.74 2.32 -6.56
C ASN A 44 22.44 3.53 -7.18
N GLU A 45 21.79 4.23 -8.14
CA GLU A 45 22.36 5.46 -8.69
C GLU A 45 22.43 6.56 -7.64
N PHE A 46 21.38 6.72 -6.81
CA PHE A 46 21.38 7.69 -5.72
C PHE A 46 22.49 7.44 -4.71
N LYS A 47 22.78 6.18 -4.40
CA LYS A 47 23.88 5.79 -3.52
C LYS A 47 25.25 6.19 -4.09
N LYS A 48 25.47 6.09 -5.42
CA LYS A 48 26.74 6.45 -6.07
C LYS A 48 27.07 7.93 -5.90
N ILE A 49 26.07 8.80 -5.83
CA ILE A 49 26.24 10.24 -5.59
C ILE A 49 26.19 10.62 -4.10
N GLY A 50 26.30 9.63 -3.19
CA GLY A 50 26.34 9.84 -1.76
C GLY A 50 24.98 9.84 -1.04
N GLY A 51 23.89 9.57 -1.74
CA GLY A 51 22.55 9.46 -1.15
C GLY A 51 22.43 8.26 -0.22
N LYS A 52 21.68 8.40 0.88
CA LYS A 52 21.55 7.38 1.93
C LYS A 52 20.15 6.77 2.02
N GLY A 53 19.14 7.51 1.67
CA GLY A 53 17.75 7.06 1.70
C GLY A 53 16.82 8.04 1.00
N VAL A 54 15.64 7.58 0.61
CA VAL A 54 14.61 8.36 -0.06
C VAL A 54 13.34 8.26 0.75
N ALA A 55 12.70 9.40 1.07
CA ALA A 55 11.36 9.41 1.62
C ALA A 55 10.36 8.98 0.54
N ALA A 56 9.48 8.03 0.86
CA ALA A 56 8.56 7.45 -0.10
C ALA A 56 7.14 7.36 0.46
N PRO A 57 6.40 8.48 0.52
CA PRO A 57 4.97 8.46 0.83
C PRO A 57 4.19 7.76 -0.30
N SER A 58 2.91 7.47 -0.06
CA SER A 58 2.02 7.02 -1.12
C SER A 58 1.77 8.15 -2.13
N ALA A 59 1.74 7.81 -3.41
CA ALA A 59 1.57 8.80 -4.49
C ALA A 59 0.08 9.05 -4.79
N ASN A 60 -0.68 9.47 -3.77
CA ASN A 60 -2.09 9.84 -3.82
C ASN A 60 -2.34 11.05 -2.94
N ARG A 61 -3.45 11.73 -3.14
CA ARG A 61 -3.94 12.74 -2.20
C ARG A 61 -4.32 12.09 -0.88
N PHE A 62 -4.21 12.83 0.21
CA PHE A 62 -4.53 12.33 1.54
C PHE A 62 -5.96 11.76 1.60
N GLY A 63 -6.12 10.59 2.19
CA GLY A 63 -7.39 9.88 2.33
C GLY A 63 -7.82 9.05 1.12
N HIS A 64 -7.34 9.37 -0.09
CA HIS A 64 -7.74 8.69 -1.31
C HIS A 64 -7.12 7.28 -1.45
N VAL A 65 -7.77 6.45 -2.26
CA VAL A 65 -7.27 5.11 -2.62
C VAL A 65 -5.90 5.22 -3.28
N SER A 66 -4.93 4.50 -2.79
CA SER A 66 -3.58 4.53 -3.34
C SER A 66 -3.54 4.06 -4.80
N PRO A 67 -2.75 4.71 -5.67
CA PRO A 67 -2.62 4.33 -7.07
C PRO A 67 -1.83 3.03 -7.23
N THR A 68 -2.23 2.22 -8.19
CA THR A 68 -1.55 0.96 -8.54
C THR A 68 -0.91 0.98 -9.92
N THR A 69 -1.06 2.09 -10.66
CA THR A 69 -0.46 2.33 -11.98
C THR A 69 0.10 3.74 -12.07
N ALA A 70 1.03 3.97 -12.98
CA ALA A 70 1.55 5.31 -13.27
C ALA A 70 0.44 6.24 -13.78
N GLN A 71 -0.49 5.72 -14.58
CA GLN A 71 -1.64 6.50 -15.06
C GLN A 71 -2.48 7.02 -13.90
N ALA A 72 -2.79 6.19 -12.90
CA ALA A 72 -3.54 6.61 -11.72
C ALA A 72 -2.82 7.68 -10.89
N VAL A 73 -1.47 7.64 -10.84
CA VAL A 73 -0.67 8.72 -10.24
C VAL A 73 -0.80 10.00 -11.05
N SER A 74 -0.68 9.92 -12.38
CA SER A 74 -0.78 11.06 -13.28
C SER A 74 -2.16 11.72 -13.17
N ASP A 75 -3.23 10.93 -13.20
CA ASP A 75 -4.62 11.43 -13.13
C ASP A 75 -4.87 12.20 -11.82
N GLU A 76 -4.24 11.77 -10.74
CA GLU A 76 -4.48 12.34 -9.42
C GLU A 76 -3.54 13.49 -9.05
N LEU A 77 -2.29 13.42 -9.46
CA LEU A 77 -1.23 14.32 -8.99
C LEU A 77 -0.67 15.26 -10.06
N SER A 78 -0.96 15.09 -11.36
CA SER A 78 -0.31 15.88 -12.42
C SER A 78 -0.44 17.40 -12.22
N GLN A 79 -1.57 17.88 -11.68
CA GLN A 79 -1.79 19.30 -11.41
C GLN A 79 -0.94 19.86 -10.25
N TYR A 80 -0.32 18.99 -9.46
CA TYR A 80 0.52 19.35 -8.30
C TYR A 80 2.01 19.11 -8.55
N LEU A 81 2.36 18.50 -9.70
CA LEU A 81 3.74 18.21 -10.05
C LEU A 81 4.36 19.43 -10.73
N ALA A 82 5.60 19.72 -10.36
CA ALA A 82 6.43 20.71 -11.05
C ALA A 82 7.02 20.13 -12.36
N PRO A 83 7.49 20.95 -13.28
CA PRO A 83 8.10 20.48 -14.54
C PRO A 83 9.32 19.56 -14.34
N GLU A 84 9.99 19.68 -13.21
CA GLU A 84 11.17 18.89 -12.84
C GLU A 84 10.81 17.54 -12.19
N ASP A 85 9.55 17.35 -11.78
CA ASP A 85 9.09 16.11 -11.18
C ASP A 85 8.98 15.00 -12.24
N LEU A 86 9.46 13.82 -11.89
CA LEU A 86 9.49 12.69 -12.79
C LEU A 86 8.58 11.57 -12.31
N LEU A 87 7.73 11.07 -13.20
CA LEU A 87 6.96 9.87 -13.02
C LEU A 87 7.65 8.70 -13.72
N LEU A 88 8.26 7.81 -12.95
CA LEU A 88 8.87 6.58 -13.47
C LEU A 88 7.81 5.47 -13.51
N ASP A 89 7.42 5.08 -14.72
CA ASP A 89 6.48 3.98 -14.91
C ASP A 89 7.20 2.63 -14.76
N GLY A 90 6.87 1.92 -13.70
CA GLY A 90 7.34 0.56 -13.41
C GLY A 90 6.35 -0.52 -13.79
N GLY A 91 5.28 -0.18 -14.51
CA GLY A 91 4.14 -1.04 -14.75
C GLY A 91 3.19 -1.11 -13.54
N PRO A 92 2.10 -1.87 -13.67
CA PRO A 92 1.10 -2.01 -12.61
C PRO A 92 1.68 -2.71 -11.38
N SER A 93 1.17 -2.35 -10.20
CA SER A 93 1.54 -3.01 -8.96
C SER A 93 1.14 -4.48 -8.99
N LEU A 94 2.08 -5.38 -8.69
CA LEU A 94 1.77 -6.82 -8.59
C LEU A 94 0.91 -7.14 -7.37
N VAL A 95 1.07 -6.34 -6.32
CA VAL A 95 0.25 -6.38 -5.11
C VAL A 95 -0.47 -5.04 -5.03
N GLY A 96 -1.79 -5.07 -5.09
CA GLY A 96 -2.62 -3.87 -5.18
C GLY A 96 -3.04 -3.29 -3.83
N VAL A 97 -2.71 -3.96 -2.73
CA VAL A 97 -2.97 -3.50 -1.36
C VAL A 97 -1.70 -3.01 -0.67
N GLU A 98 -1.84 -2.42 0.50
CA GLU A 98 -0.72 -1.88 1.26
C GLU A 98 0.27 -2.96 1.74
N SER A 99 1.50 -2.55 2.03
CA SER A 99 2.53 -3.43 2.58
C SER A 99 2.26 -3.73 4.06
N THR A 100 2.63 -4.92 4.50
CA THR A 100 2.67 -5.27 5.92
C THR A 100 3.68 -4.38 6.64
N ILE A 101 3.30 -3.87 7.82
CA ILE A 101 4.19 -3.10 8.69
C ILE A 101 4.47 -3.94 9.93
N ILE A 102 5.75 -4.11 10.22
CA ILE A 102 6.23 -4.90 11.35
C ILE A 102 7.01 -3.99 12.29
N ASP A 103 6.62 -3.98 13.55
CA ASP A 103 7.43 -3.43 14.63
C ASP A 103 8.53 -4.43 14.98
N CYS A 104 9.78 -4.00 14.84
CA CYS A 104 10.96 -4.77 15.17
C CYS A 104 11.79 -4.09 16.28
N THR A 105 11.18 -3.23 17.09
CA THR A 105 11.87 -2.53 18.21
C THR A 105 12.03 -3.42 19.43
N THR A 106 11.29 -4.51 19.52
CA THR A 106 11.34 -5.48 20.61
C THR A 106 11.81 -6.86 20.15
N GLU A 107 12.12 -7.75 21.07
CA GLU A 107 12.52 -9.14 20.78
C GLU A 107 11.38 -9.94 20.12
N SER A 108 10.13 -9.58 20.41
CA SER A 108 8.95 -10.18 19.80
C SER A 108 8.35 -9.22 18.78
N PRO A 109 8.61 -9.39 17.48
CA PRO A 109 8.07 -8.53 16.44
C PRO A 109 6.55 -8.57 16.40
N LYS A 110 5.92 -7.44 16.04
CA LYS A 110 4.46 -7.31 15.98
C LYS A 110 4.02 -6.73 14.65
N ILE A 111 2.90 -7.23 14.11
CA ILE A 111 2.29 -6.65 12.92
C ILE A 111 1.44 -5.45 13.34
N LEU A 112 1.84 -4.25 12.90
CA LEU A 112 1.11 -3.00 13.12
C LEU A 112 0.08 -2.71 12.05
N ARG A 113 0.29 -3.25 10.87
CA ARG A 113 -0.65 -3.17 9.75
C ARG A 113 -0.55 -4.43 8.90
N PRO A 114 -1.66 -5.18 8.73
CA PRO A 114 -1.68 -6.31 7.82
C PRO A 114 -1.53 -5.85 6.37
N GLY A 115 -0.95 -6.72 5.54
CA GLY A 115 -0.76 -6.52 4.10
C GLY A 115 -0.66 -7.86 3.39
N ALA A 116 -0.11 -7.85 2.18
CA ALA A 116 0.02 -9.08 1.38
C ALA A 116 1.05 -10.09 1.94
N ILE A 117 1.93 -9.68 2.83
CA ILE A 117 2.83 -10.59 3.56
C ILE A 117 2.13 -10.93 4.86
N THR A 118 1.73 -12.21 5.01
CA THR A 118 1.00 -12.69 6.18
C THR A 118 1.93 -13.06 7.33
N GLU A 119 1.36 -13.25 8.50
CA GLU A 119 2.02 -13.73 9.70
C GLU A 119 2.77 -15.04 9.41
N GLU A 120 2.07 -16.03 8.84
CA GLU A 120 2.64 -17.34 8.53
C GLU A 120 3.81 -17.25 7.55
N MET A 121 3.77 -16.33 6.58
CA MET A 121 4.89 -16.11 5.66
C MET A 121 6.11 -15.55 6.37
N ILE A 122 5.92 -14.72 7.38
CA ILE A 122 7.01 -14.12 8.16
C ILE A 122 7.59 -15.18 9.08
N GLU A 123 6.77 -15.92 9.80
CA GLU A 123 7.17 -16.99 10.70
C GLU A 123 7.92 -18.10 9.96
N ALA A 124 7.45 -18.48 8.77
CA ALA A 124 8.12 -19.49 7.94
C ALA A 124 9.55 -19.11 7.53
N VAL A 125 9.87 -17.81 7.45
CA VAL A 125 11.22 -17.32 7.08
C VAL A 125 12.08 -17.04 8.29
N THR A 126 11.48 -16.52 9.36
CA THR A 126 12.21 -16.03 10.54
C THR A 126 12.29 -17.06 11.67
N ALA A 127 11.38 -18.02 11.71
CA ALA A 127 11.14 -18.92 12.84
C ALA A 127 10.84 -18.17 14.15
N ILE A 128 10.26 -16.97 14.08
CA ILE A 128 9.88 -16.13 15.20
C ILE A 128 8.36 -15.99 15.18
N ASP A 129 7.73 -16.30 16.30
CA ASP A 129 6.29 -16.07 16.49
C ASP A 129 6.00 -14.56 16.42
N ILE A 130 5.00 -14.19 15.62
CA ILE A 130 4.59 -12.82 15.40
C ILE A 130 3.19 -12.62 15.98
N SER A 131 2.92 -11.50 16.57
CA SER A 131 1.61 -11.18 17.10
C SER A 131 1.03 -9.91 16.48
N TYR A 132 -0.30 -9.83 16.50
CA TYR A 132 -1.03 -8.59 16.28
C TYR A 132 -1.25 -7.94 17.65
N ASP A 133 -0.78 -6.71 17.82
CA ASP A 133 -1.00 -5.99 19.06
C ASP A 133 -1.14 -4.49 18.78
N ALA A 134 -2.03 -3.83 19.53
CA ALA A 134 -2.14 -2.39 19.50
C ALA A 134 -0.89 -1.77 20.12
N THR A 135 -0.18 -0.95 19.37
CA THR A 135 0.97 -0.18 19.87
C THR A 135 0.69 1.32 19.77
N GLU A 136 1.43 2.11 20.54
CA GLU A 136 1.39 3.57 20.44
C GLU A 136 2.13 4.11 19.19
N ILE A 137 2.80 3.23 18.44
CA ILE A 137 3.56 3.62 17.25
C ILE A 137 2.60 4.02 16.14
N ARG A 138 2.70 5.26 15.70
CA ARG A 138 1.92 5.78 14.58
C ARG A 138 2.46 5.26 13.26
N VAL A 139 1.59 4.61 12.48
CA VAL A 139 1.92 4.09 11.16
C VAL A 139 0.98 4.64 10.10
N SER A 140 1.44 4.71 8.86
CA SER A 140 0.60 5.11 7.73
C SER A 140 -0.53 4.09 7.54
N GLY A 141 -1.77 4.56 7.41
CA GLY A 141 -2.94 3.71 7.22
C GLY A 141 -3.65 3.30 8.52
N SER A 142 -3.24 3.83 9.69
CA SER A 142 -3.94 3.61 10.96
C SER A 142 -5.14 4.53 11.20
N LEU A 143 -5.41 5.47 10.32
CA LEU A 143 -6.57 6.36 10.42
C LEU A 143 -7.82 5.68 9.85
N GLU A 144 -8.98 5.89 10.49
CA GLU A 144 -10.28 5.31 10.11
C GLU A 144 -10.66 5.57 8.64
N ASN A 145 -10.37 6.77 8.13
CA ASN A 145 -10.68 7.19 6.75
C ASN A 145 -9.41 7.32 5.91
N HIS A 146 -8.61 6.27 5.85
CA HIS A 146 -7.41 6.23 5.02
C HIS A 146 -7.57 5.21 3.90
N TYR A 147 -7.14 5.57 2.67
CA TYR A 147 -7.32 4.75 1.45
C TYR A 147 -8.78 4.52 1.05
N SER A 148 -9.65 5.47 1.39
CA SER A 148 -11.08 5.37 1.10
C SER A 148 -11.42 5.85 -0.31
N PRO A 149 -12.29 5.14 -1.06
CA PRO A 149 -12.94 5.69 -2.24
C PRO A 149 -13.99 6.74 -1.83
N ASN A 150 -14.47 7.55 -2.80
CA ASN A 150 -15.61 8.43 -2.58
C ASN A 150 -16.91 7.63 -2.48
N ALA A 151 -17.01 6.54 -3.24
CA ALA A 151 -18.14 5.61 -3.17
C ALA A 151 -18.22 4.94 -1.80
N GLN A 152 -19.43 4.76 -1.28
CA GLN A 152 -19.64 3.98 -0.07
C GLN A 152 -19.32 2.51 -0.32
N VAL A 153 -18.42 1.94 0.49
CA VAL A 153 -18.07 0.52 0.43
C VAL A 153 -18.82 -0.23 1.51
N LEU A 154 -19.54 -1.26 1.10
CA LEU A 154 -20.25 -2.17 1.99
C LEU A 154 -19.64 -3.57 1.86
N LEU A 155 -19.42 -4.24 2.97
CA LEU A 155 -18.77 -5.55 3.02
C LEU A 155 -19.78 -6.63 3.42
N ASP A 156 -19.68 -7.77 2.75
CA ASP A 156 -20.43 -9.00 3.10
C ASP A 156 -21.96 -8.83 3.14
N ILE A 157 -22.48 -7.91 2.32
CA ILE A 157 -23.93 -7.74 2.15
C ILE A 157 -24.36 -8.07 0.71
N ALA A 158 -25.62 -8.40 0.53
CA ALA A 158 -26.20 -8.58 -0.79
C ALA A 158 -26.29 -7.22 -1.53
N PRO A 159 -25.69 -7.09 -2.72
CA PRO A 159 -25.78 -5.85 -3.49
C PRO A 159 -27.19 -5.64 -4.04
N GLU A 160 -27.57 -4.37 -4.17
CA GLU A 160 -28.84 -3.97 -4.78
C GLU A 160 -28.67 -3.62 -6.27
N LYS A 161 -29.78 -3.45 -6.97
CA LYS A 161 -29.75 -3.06 -8.39
C LYS A 161 -29.09 -1.71 -8.59
N GLY A 162 -28.04 -1.68 -9.41
CA GLY A 162 -27.24 -0.50 -9.71
C GLY A 162 -25.96 -0.40 -8.89
N ASP A 163 -25.79 -1.23 -7.86
CA ASP A 163 -24.55 -1.26 -7.09
C ASP A 163 -23.37 -1.81 -7.90
N GLY A 164 -22.18 -1.28 -7.60
CA GLY A 164 -20.92 -1.86 -8.04
C GLY A 164 -20.54 -3.09 -7.20
N PHE A 165 -20.18 -4.20 -7.84
CA PHE A 165 -19.92 -5.47 -7.17
C PHE A 165 -18.54 -6.02 -7.51
N ILE A 166 -17.72 -6.24 -6.47
CA ILE A 166 -16.42 -6.87 -6.56
C ILE A 166 -16.49 -8.19 -5.80
N ALA A 167 -16.34 -9.31 -6.52
CA ALA A 167 -16.36 -10.64 -5.90
C ALA A 167 -15.58 -11.65 -6.74
N LEU A 168 -15.22 -12.79 -6.16
CA LEU A 168 -14.55 -13.86 -6.89
C LEU A 168 -15.40 -14.33 -8.08
N THR A 169 -14.75 -14.84 -9.12
CA THR A 169 -15.40 -15.38 -10.32
C THR A 169 -16.41 -16.48 -9.99
N SER A 170 -16.20 -17.23 -8.91
CA SER A 170 -17.11 -18.26 -8.42
C SER A 170 -18.44 -17.72 -7.86
N THR A 171 -18.52 -16.42 -7.58
CA THR A 171 -19.72 -15.76 -7.06
C THR A 171 -20.52 -15.17 -8.22
N ALA A 172 -21.74 -15.62 -8.41
CA ALA A 172 -22.62 -15.11 -9.45
C ALA A 172 -22.95 -13.62 -9.20
N THR A 173 -23.08 -12.85 -10.27
CA THR A 173 -23.54 -11.45 -10.19
C THR A 173 -25.07 -11.43 -10.15
N PRO A 174 -25.68 -10.82 -9.12
CA PRO A 174 -27.12 -10.66 -9.07
C PRO A 174 -27.69 -9.80 -10.21
N ASP A 175 -28.97 -9.98 -10.54
CA ASP A 175 -29.61 -9.25 -11.62
C ASP A 175 -29.61 -7.73 -11.38
N GLY A 176 -29.18 -6.99 -12.38
CA GLY A 176 -29.13 -5.52 -12.34
C GLY A 176 -27.98 -4.92 -11.54
N VAL A 177 -27.08 -5.75 -11.03
CA VAL A 177 -25.84 -5.32 -10.34
C VAL A 177 -24.71 -5.15 -11.36
N ILE A 178 -23.87 -4.14 -11.17
CA ILE A 178 -22.75 -3.82 -12.07
C ILE A 178 -21.50 -4.56 -11.60
N ARG A 179 -21.03 -5.56 -12.35
CA ARG A 179 -19.81 -6.29 -12.02
C ARG A 179 -18.57 -5.44 -12.32
N LEU A 180 -17.93 -4.91 -11.29
CA LEU A 180 -16.71 -4.09 -11.42
C LEU A 180 -15.46 -4.96 -11.60
N ALA A 181 -15.40 -6.10 -10.91
CA ALA A 181 -14.28 -7.02 -11.04
C ALA A 181 -14.66 -8.46 -10.67
N SER A 182 -13.92 -9.43 -11.26
CA SER A 182 -14.19 -10.86 -11.17
C SER A 182 -12.87 -11.64 -11.01
N PRO A 183 -12.12 -11.43 -9.92
CA PRO A 183 -10.85 -12.12 -9.68
C PRO A 183 -11.05 -13.62 -9.49
N GLN A 184 -10.03 -14.40 -9.88
CA GLN A 184 -10.06 -15.86 -9.78
C GLN A 184 -9.50 -16.39 -8.45
N SER A 185 -8.72 -15.57 -7.74
CA SER A 185 -8.10 -15.92 -6.46
C SER A 185 -8.05 -14.71 -5.53
N ASN A 186 -7.72 -14.95 -4.25
CA ASN A 186 -7.53 -13.90 -3.26
C ASN A 186 -6.33 -12.99 -3.61
N GLU A 187 -5.27 -13.53 -4.19
CA GLU A 187 -4.10 -12.77 -4.64
C GLU A 187 -4.49 -11.83 -5.79
N GLU A 188 -5.31 -12.32 -6.72
CA GLU A 188 -5.82 -11.48 -7.79
C GLU A 188 -6.79 -10.44 -7.26
N PHE A 189 -7.65 -10.81 -6.31
CA PHE A 189 -8.54 -9.87 -5.63
C PHE A 189 -7.76 -8.72 -4.99
N ALA A 190 -6.74 -9.02 -4.20
CA ALA A 190 -5.86 -8.03 -3.59
C ALA A 190 -5.18 -7.14 -4.64
N ARG A 191 -4.76 -7.71 -5.77
CA ARG A 191 -4.09 -6.98 -6.86
C ARG A 191 -4.98 -5.95 -7.53
N ILE A 192 -6.27 -6.29 -7.76
CA ILE A 192 -7.18 -5.44 -8.52
C ILE A 192 -8.09 -4.55 -7.66
N LEU A 193 -8.14 -4.77 -6.34
CA LEU A 193 -9.08 -4.11 -5.44
C LEU A 193 -9.06 -2.59 -5.59
N TYR A 194 -7.90 -1.96 -5.46
CA TYR A 194 -7.81 -0.50 -5.52
C TYR A 194 -8.09 0.07 -6.92
N THR A 195 -7.75 -0.66 -7.97
CA THR A 195 -8.14 -0.28 -9.34
C THR A 195 -9.65 -0.32 -9.51
N SER A 196 -10.31 -1.34 -8.96
CA SER A 196 -11.75 -1.49 -9.02
C SER A 196 -12.49 -0.42 -8.22
N LEU A 197 -11.99 -0.07 -7.03
CA LEU A 197 -12.54 1.03 -6.23
C LEU A 197 -12.39 2.38 -6.93
N ARG A 198 -11.25 2.65 -7.59
CA ARG A 198 -11.09 3.86 -8.41
C ARG A 198 -12.04 3.88 -9.61
N SER A 199 -12.28 2.74 -10.24
CA SER A 199 -13.24 2.64 -11.35
C SER A 199 -14.68 2.90 -10.88
N ALA A 200 -15.04 2.50 -9.66
CA ALA A 200 -16.32 2.81 -9.06
C ALA A 200 -16.49 4.33 -8.87
N ASP A 201 -15.46 5.00 -8.32
CA ASP A 201 -15.47 6.46 -8.14
C ASP A 201 -15.63 7.25 -9.44
N GLN A 202 -15.23 6.69 -10.58
CA GLN A 202 -15.38 7.33 -11.90
C GLN A 202 -16.76 7.13 -12.54
N GLN A 203 -17.54 6.17 -12.02
CA GLN A 203 -18.86 5.81 -12.55
C GLN A 203 -20.01 6.32 -11.67
N SER A 204 -19.70 6.88 -10.52
CA SER A 204 -20.66 7.43 -9.53
C SER A 204 -21.05 8.89 -9.83
#